data_aceb4639b80bbc302aae1258484c5a7c
#
_entry.id   aceb4639b80bbc302aae1258484c5a7c
#
_cell.length_a   1.000
_cell.length_b   1.000
_cell.length_c   1.000
_cell.angle_alpha   90.00
_cell.angle_beta   90.00
_cell.angle_gamma   90.00
#
_symmetry.space_group_name_H-M   'P 1'
#
loop_
_entity.id
_entity.type
_entity.pdbx_description
1 polymer ?
#
loop_
_entity_poly.entity_id
_entity_poly.type
_entity_poly.pdbx_seq_one_letter_code
_entity_poly.pdbx_strand_id
1 'polypeptide(L)'
;MNILFPINKQDFLETHWTQADFIIVSGDAFVDHSSFGAAIIARVLKKFGYRVCIIAQPDWHDESAFEIYGKPRLAFLVTSGNMD
;
A
#
# COMPACT_ATOMS: atom_id res chain seq x y z
N MET A 1 11.07 11.52 -9.36
CA MET A 1 11.22 10.10 -8.98
C MET A 1 9.92 9.37 -9.24
N ASN A 2 10.00 8.28 -9.96
CA ASN A 2 8.80 7.49 -10.23
C ASN A 2 8.49 6.58 -9.06
N ILE A 3 7.32 6.80 -8.49
CA ILE A 3 6.83 5.96 -7.39
C ILE A 3 5.85 4.97 -8.01
N LEU A 4 6.17 3.69 -7.92
CA LEU A 4 5.33 2.65 -8.52
C LEU A 4 4.00 2.51 -7.77
N PHE A 5 4.01 2.80 -6.48
CA PHE A 5 2.84 2.66 -5.64
C PHE A 5 2.68 3.88 -4.76
N PRO A 6 1.46 4.42 -4.60
CA PRO A 6 1.23 5.46 -3.61
C PRO A 6 1.59 4.95 -2.21
N ILE A 7 2.42 5.68 -1.50
CA ILE A 7 2.80 5.37 -0.13
C ILE A 7 2.34 6.45 0.85
N ASN A 8 1.72 7.50 0.35
CA ASN A 8 1.11 8.53 1.17
C ASN A 8 -0.05 9.15 0.39
N LYS A 9 -0.81 10.00 1.05
CA LYS A 9 -1.99 10.60 0.43
C LYS A 9 -1.63 11.49 -0.76
N GLN A 10 -0.49 12.19 -0.68
CA GLN A 10 -0.05 13.03 -1.78
C GLN A 10 0.17 12.21 -3.05
N ASP A 11 0.85 11.07 -2.92
CA ASP A 11 1.06 10.18 -4.06
C ASP A 11 -0.26 9.69 -4.63
N PHE A 12 -1.20 9.35 -3.74
CA PHE A 12 -2.51 8.87 -4.16
C PHE A 12 -3.25 9.93 -4.97
N LEU A 13 -3.21 11.18 -4.51
CA LEU A 13 -3.87 12.27 -5.23
C LEU A 13 -3.26 12.47 -6.61
N GLU A 14 -1.97 12.25 -6.75
CA GLU A 14 -1.28 12.40 -8.03
C GLU A 14 -1.67 11.32 -9.04
N THR A 15 -2.19 10.19 -8.59
CA THR A 15 -2.62 9.14 -9.51
C THR A 15 -3.95 9.48 -10.18
N HIS A 16 -4.72 10.38 -9.60
CA HIS A 16 -6.10 10.68 -10.01
C HIS A 16 -7.04 9.50 -9.87
N TRP A 17 -6.66 8.46 -9.13
CA TRP A 17 -7.56 7.36 -8.82
C TRP A 17 -8.62 7.83 -7.83
N THR A 18 -9.84 7.35 -8.01
CA THR A 18 -10.91 7.61 -7.05
C THR A 18 -10.91 6.57 -5.94
N GLN A 19 -10.33 5.40 -6.21
CA GLN A 19 -10.34 4.30 -5.25
C GLN A 19 -9.22 3.33 -5.59
N ALA A 20 -8.54 2.81 -4.57
CA ALA A 20 -7.59 1.71 -4.75
C ALA A 20 -8.36 0.39 -4.78
N ASP A 21 -7.82 -0.60 -5.47
CA ASP A 21 -8.37 -1.96 -5.44
C ASP A 21 -7.90 -2.70 -4.20
N PHE A 22 -6.62 -2.58 -3.89
CA PHE A 22 -6.02 -3.17 -2.70
C PHE A 22 -5.20 -2.13 -1.96
N ILE A 23 -5.23 -2.21 -0.64
CA ILE A 23 -4.37 -1.40 0.21
C ILE A 23 -3.53 -2.38 1.03
N ILE A 24 -2.21 -2.33 0.86
CA ILE A 24 -1.30 -3.20 1.61
C ILE A 24 -0.83 -2.42 2.84
N VAL A 25 -1.09 -2.99 4.01
CA VAL A 25 -0.66 -2.40 5.29
C VAL A 25 0.56 -3.16 5.75
N SER A 26 1.68 -2.46 5.86
CA SER A 26 2.95 -3.05 6.26
C SER A 26 3.39 -2.52 7.62
N GLY A 27 3.84 -3.40 8.49
CA GLY A 27 4.38 -2.99 9.78
C GLY A 27 5.76 -2.35 9.68
N ASP A 28 6.44 -2.52 8.56
CA ASP A 28 7.75 -1.91 8.31
C ASP A 28 7.64 -0.78 7.32
N ALA A 29 8.69 0.05 7.26
CA ALA A 29 8.80 1.04 6.19
C ALA A 29 8.78 0.30 4.84
N PHE A 30 8.08 0.87 3.88
CA PHE A 30 8.00 0.23 2.57
C PHE A 30 9.30 0.45 1.78
N VAL A 31 9.88 -0.65 1.33
CA VAL A 31 11.05 -0.63 0.45
C VAL A 31 10.66 -1.39 -0.82
N ASP A 32 10.74 -0.73 -1.97
CA ASP A 32 10.41 -1.37 -3.24
C ASP A 32 11.62 -2.15 -3.73
N HIS A 33 11.82 -3.29 -3.12
CA HIS A 33 12.94 -4.17 -3.40
C HIS A 33 12.43 -5.58 -3.64
N SER A 34 13.08 -6.30 -4.52
CA SER A 34 12.62 -7.62 -4.96
C SER A 34 12.55 -8.66 -3.84
N SER A 35 13.27 -8.46 -2.74
CA SER A 35 13.21 -9.39 -1.60
C SER A 35 12.30 -8.91 -0.48
N PHE A 36 11.63 -7.76 -0.63
CA PHE A 36 10.73 -7.24 0.38
C PHE A 36 9.32 -7.77 0.11
N GLY A 37 8.74 -8.49 1.07
CA GLY A 37 7.49 -9.21 0.87
C GLY A 37 6.33 -8.36 0.38
N ALA A 38 6.13 -7.17 1.00
CA ALA A 38 5.06 -6.28 0.58
C ALA A 38 5.25 -5.80 -0.86
N ALA A 39 6.49 -5.53 -1.26
CA ALA A 39 6.80 -5.10 -2.62
C ALA A 39 6.51 -6.20 -3.63
N ILE A 40 6.82 -7.45 -3.29
CA ILE A 40 6.54 -8.58 -4.16
C ILE A 40 5.04 -8.70 -4.40
N ILE A 41 4.25 -8.64 -3.34
CA ILE A 41 2.78 -8.72 -3.43
C ILE A 41 2.24 -7.56 -4.26
N ALA A 42 2.72 -6.34 -3.98
CA ALA A 42 2.25 -5.16 -4.70
C ALA A 42 2.56 -5.25 -6.19
N ARG A 43 3.75 -5.73 -6.55
CA ARG A 43 4.13 -5.87 -7.95
C ARG A 43 3.29 -6.91 -8.68
N VAL A 44 3.00 -8.02 -8.01
CA VAL A 44 2.14 -9.06 -8.59
C VAL A 44 0.76 -8.51 -8.86
N LEU A 45 0.17 -7.81 -7.88
CA LEU A 45 -1.16 -7.26 -8.06
C LEU A 45 -1.19 -6.19 -9.15
N LYS A 46 -0.17 -5.34 -9.19
CA LYS A 46 -0.08 -4.33 -10.24
C LYS A 46 0.02 -4.97 -11.62
N LYS A 47 0.76 -6.05 -11.73
CA LYS A 47 0.91 -6.76 -13.00
C LYS A 47 -0.43 -7.27 -13.52
N PHE A 48 -1.34 -7.63 -12.63
CA PHE A 48 -2.69 -8.06 -13.02
C PHE A 48 -3.65 -6.89 -13.24
N GLY A 49 -3.16 -5.66 -13.18
CA GLY A 49 -3.98 -4.50 -13.48
C GLY A 49 -4.68 -3.87 -12.29
N TYR A 50 -4.39 -4.31 -11.07
CA TYR A 50 -5.00 -3.73 -9.88
C TYR A 50 -4.31 -2.44 -9.47
N ARG A 51 -5.09 -1.55 -8.85
CA ARG A 51 -4.59 -0.30 -8.28
C ARG A 51 -4.23 -0.57 -6.83
N VAL A 52 -2.94 -0.47 -6.52
CA VAL A 52 -2.40 -0.84 -5.21
C VAL A 52 -1.83 0.38 -4.52
N CYS A 53 -2.25 0.59 -3.27
CA CYS A 53 -1.69 1.61 -2.41
C CYS A 53 -1.04 0.96 -1.20
N ILE A 54 -0.11 1.67 -0.56
CA ILE A 54 0.66 1.16 0.58
C ILE A 54 0.42 2.04 1.79
N ILE A 55 0.18 1.43 2.94
CA ILE A 55 0.24 2.10 4.24
C ILE A 55 1.38 1.45 4.99
N ALA A 56 2.47 2.20 5.18
CA ALA A 56 3.65 1.67 5.86
C ALA A 56 3.74 2.25 7.27
N GLN A 57 4.03 1.37 8.22
CA GLN A 57 4.24 1.75 9.60
C GLN A 57 3.13 2.63 10.17
N PRO A 58 1.85 2.21 10.04
CA PRO A 58 0.76 3.03 10.57
C PRO A 58 0.78 3.04 12.09
N ASP A 59 0.19 4.09 12.66
CA ASP A 59 -0.11 4.07 14.09
C ASP A 59 -1.31 3.15 14.27
N TRP A 60 -1.08 1.97 14.81
CA TRP A 60 -2.11 0.95 14.96
C TRP A 60 -3.24 1.37 15.90
N HIS A 61 -3.03 2.44 16.68
CA HIS A 61 -4.05 2.97 17.60
C HIS A 61 -4.85 4.12 16.96
N ASP A 62 -4.49 4.53 15.74
CA ASP A 62 -5.13 5.65 15.07
C ASP A 62 -5.88 5.12 13.85
N GLU A 63 -7.20 5.05 13.95
CA GLU A 63 -8.02 4.56 12.86
C GLU A 63 -7.87 5.39 11.59
N SER A 64 -7.60 6.69 11.75
CA SER A 64 -7.47 7.56 10.59
C SER A 64 -6.28 7.19 9.71
N ALA A 65 -5.26 6.54 10.28
CA ALA A 65 -4.11 6.09 9.50
C ALA A 65 -4.50 5.07 8.43
N PHE A 66 -5.60 4.34 8.63
CA PHE A 66 -6.07 3.35 7.68
C PHE A 66 -7.07 3.91 6.68
N GLU A 67 -7.45 5.16 6.85
CA GLU A 67 -8.46 5.79 6.01
C GLU A 67 -7.87 6.79 5.03
N ILE A 68 -6.53 6.89 4.96
CA ILE A 68 -5.89 7.92 4.14
C ILE A 68 -6.22 7.78 2.66
N TYR A 69 -6.50 6.56 2.20
CA TYR A 69 -6.88 6.29 0.80
C TYR A 69 -8.37 6.00 0.65
N GLY A 70 -9.11 6.05 1.75
CA GLY A 70 -10.48 5.60 1.75
C GLY A 70 -10.58 4.08 1.75
N LYS A 71 -11.76 3.59 1.47
CA LYS A 71 -12.04 2.15 1.49
C LYS A 71 -11.54 1.51 0.19
N PRO A 72 -10.78 0.41 0.25
CA PRO A 72 -10.38 -0.28 -0.97
C PRO A 72 -11.56 -0.98 -1.62
N ARG A 73 -11.50 -1.12 -2.94
CA ARG A 73 -12.56 -1.79 -3.68
C ARG A 73 -12.64 -3.27 -3.34
N LEU A 74 -11.51 -3.91 -3.14
CA LEU A 74 -11.45 -5.36 -2.91
C LEU A 74 -11.07 -5.73 -1.49
N ALA A 75 -9.91 -5.30 -1.00
CA ALA A 75 -9.48 -5.71 0.33
C ALA A 75 -8.29 -4.91 0.85
N PHE A 76 -8.13 -4.94 2.17
CA PHE A 76 -6.85 -4.64 2.82
C PHE A 76 -6.04 -5.91 2.92
N LEU A 77 -4.75 -5.81 2.66
CA LEU A 77 -3.81 -6.91 2.86
C LEU A 77 -2.80 -6.48 3.91
N VAL A 78 -2.75 -7.20 5.01
CA VAL A 78 -1.87 -6.82 6.13
C VAL A 78 -0.68 -7.76 6.15
N THR A 79 0.52 -7.18 6.14
CA THR A 79 1.75 -7.95 6.27
C THR A 79 2.36 -7.64 7.63
N SER A 80 2.85 -8.65 8.32
CA SER A 80 3.59 -8.41 9.55
C SER A 80 4.92 -7.76 9.19
N GLY A 81 5.39 -6.88 10.05
CA GLY A 81 6.61 -6.15 9.74
C GLY A 81 7.86 -6.97 9.86
N ASN A 82 7.87 -8.03 10.57
CA ASN A 82 9.08 -8.81 10.82
C ASN A 82 9.00 -10.13 10.07
N MET A 83 9.46 -10.10 8.85
CA MET A 83 9.46 -11.24 7.97
C MET A 83 10.81 -11.96 8.05
N ASP A 84 10.93 -12.82 8.95
CA ASP A 84 12.17 -13.58 9.10
C ASP A 84 12.23 -14.77 8.16
#